data_727d46d559053b40820c067f66a8be01
#
_entry.id   727d46d559053b40820c067f66a8be01
#
_cell.length_a   1.000
_cell.length_b   1.000
_cell.length_c   1.000
_cell.angle_alpha   90.00
_cell.angle_beta   90.00
_cell.angle_gamma   90.00
#
_symmetry.space_group_name_H-M   'P 1'
#
loop_
_entity.id
_entity.type
_entity.pdbx_description
1 polymer ?
#
loop_
_entity_poly.entity_id
_entity_poly.type
_entity_poly.pdbx_seq_one_letter_code
_entity_poly.pdbx_strand_id
1 'polypeptide(L)'
;MRKIKNIFLAFLALVVVACGDPELPFETFEDLEKGAFARRLSLTGAFTFGQAASSSYSGSVEFYSGEQGRDVASYDWTVEYTGVAGDRAAVNFLSIPSSSFGTNSDTGLPMATFNLGMNDALSALGLTESDITGGDRFRFRATVTLNNGKSYGADNTGTNVVSSSTFAALVLLDANVVCVSDLGGTINYSNANMARGTGSGGLGAACGAAITGSFDIVDDGDGNYTFSAPNGNNDQSFGMFDSCWSDDPGTGDRGMTDVCGLVDNRGTDKYGDTYYWTALSGAGTPSITFDWINDWGDRGQVTLTRGDGNNWPAELKTSDQ
;
A
#
# COMPACT_ATOMS: atom_id res chain seq x y z
N MET A 1 -19.82 80.74 -17.79
CA MET A 1 -20.19 79.77 -16.70
C MET A 1 -21.18 78.67 -17.17
N ARG A 2 -22.10 78.91 -18.08
CA ARG A 2 -23.07 77.90 -18.55
C ARG A 2 -22.43 76.71 -19.34
N LYS A 3 -21.36 76.94 -20.12
CA LYS A 3 -20.66 75.93 -20.93
C LYS A 3 -19.83 74.96 -20.05
N ILE A 4 -19.29 75.43 -18.92
CA ILE A 4 -18.50 74.63 -17.99
C ILE A 4 -19.40 73.60 -17.21
N LYS A 5 -20.62 74.03 -16.83
CA LYS A 5 -21.57 73.14 -16.18
C LYS A 5 -21.99 71.95 -17.08
N ASN A 6 -22.15 72.18 -18.37
CA ASN A 6 -22.54 71.12 -19.29
C ASN A 6 -21.41 70.12 -19.56
N ILE A 7 -20.15 70.58 -19.56
CA ILE A 7 -18.98 69.68 -19.66
C ILE A 7 -18.83 68.82 -18.42
N PHE A 8 -19.09 69.39 -17.23
CA PHE A 8 -19.00 68.64 -15.96
C PHE A 8 -20.14 67.63 -15.83
N LEU A 9 -21.36 67.92 -16.33
CA LEU A 9 -22.45 66.96 -16.35
C LEU A 9 -22.20 65.83 -17.35
N ALA A 10 -21.59 66.13 -18.51
CA ALA A 10 -21.22 65.11 -19.50
C ALA A 10 -20.09 64.16 -18.97
N PHE A 11 -19.14 64.70 -18.22
CA PHE A 11 -18.09 63.93 -17.59
C PHE A 11 -18.61 63.05 -16.45
N LEU A 12 -19.58 63.54 -15.66
CA LEU A 12 -20.23 62.80 -14.60
C LEU A 12 -21.08 61.63 -15.14
N ALA A 13 -21.73 61.85 -16.29
CA ALA A 13 -22.51 60.80 -16.99
C ALA A 13 -21.61 59.70 -17.60
N LEU A 14 -20.39 60.03 -18.04
CA LEU A 14 -19.41 59.03 -18.51
C LEU A 14 -18.84 58.14 -17.40
N VAL A 15 -18.71 58.69 -16.17
CA VAL A 15 -18.20 57.94 -15.03
C VAL A 15 -19.21 56.90 -14.53
N VAL A 16 -20.50 57.13 -14.68
CA VAL A 16 -21.57 56.21 -14.24
C VAL A 16 -21.72 55.02 -15.20
N VAL A 17 -21.34 55.18 -16.48
CA VAL A 17 -21.40 54.08 -17.46
C VAL A 17 -20.14 53.20 -17.40
N ALA A 18 -19.06 53.69 -16.78
CA ALA A 18 -17.78 52.92 -16.62
C ALA A 18 -17.76 51.97 -15.41
N CYS A 19 -18.82 51.96 -14.61
CA CYS A 19 -19.02 51.00 -13.52
C CYS A 19 -19.93 49.84 -13.95
N GLY A 20 -19.86 49.38 -15.17
CA GLY A 20 -20.30 48.01 -15.45
C GLY A 20 -19.28 47.06 -14.81
N ASP A 21 -19.75 46.10 -14.05
CA ASP A 21 -18.91 45.02 -13.59
C ASP A 21 -18.11 44.50 -14.80
N PRO A 22 -16.77 44.45 -14.73
CA PRO A 22 -16.04 43.83 -15.83
C PRO A 22 -16.56 42.41 -15.99
N GLU A 23 -17.10 42.11 -17.18
CA GLU A 23 -17.31 40.71 -17.54
C GLU A 23 -15.96 40.04 -17.46
N LEU A 24 -15.72 39.38 -16.32
CA LEU A 24 -14.56 38.57 -16.16
C LEU A 24 -14.61 37.47 -17.22
N PRO A 25 -13.56 37.25 -18.00
CA PRO A 25 -13.54 36.23 -19.05
C PRO A 25 -13.55 34.81 -18.49
N PHE A 26 -13.82 34.66 -17.21
CA PHE A 26 -13.93 33.39 -16.50
C PHE A 26 -15.36 33.28 -15.97
N GLU A 27 -15.93 32.08 -16.11
CA GLU A 27 -17.12 31.66 -15.38
C GLU A 27 -16.97 32.03 -13.91
N THR A 28 -18.01 32.63 -13.32
CA THR A 28 -18.01 32.89 -11.88
C THR A 28 -17.90 31.57 -11.14
N PHE A 29 -17.37 31.55 -9.92
CA PHE A 29 -17.33 30.31 -9.12
C PHE A 29 -18.69 29.66 -8.93
N GLU A 30 -19.77 30.41 -9.10
CA GLU A 30 -21.14 29.93 -9.03
C GLU A 30 -21.54 29.12 -10.27
N ASP A 31 -20.92 29.42 -11.43
CA ASP A 31 -21.19 28.76 -12.72
C ASP A 31 -20.28 27.51 -12.90
N LEU A 32 -19.25 27.35 -12.06
CA LEU A 32 -18.40 26.16 -12.10
C LEU A 32 -19.18 24.93 -11.68
N GLU A 33 -19.01 23.86 -12.45
CA GLU A 33 -19.59 22.57 -12.12
C GLU A 33 -19.07 22.08 -10.77
N LYS A 34 -19.97 21.86 -9.82
CA LYS A 34 -19.65 21.30 -8.51
C LYS A 34 -19.59 19.78 -8.64
N GLY A 35 -18.41 19.21 -8.45
CA GLY A 35 -18.18 17.78 -8.44
C GLY A 35 -18.69 17.10 -7.17
N ALA A 36 -18.56 15.78 -7.15
CA ALA A 36 -18.83 14.96 -5.97
C ALA A 36 -17.69 13.95 -5.75
N PHE A 37 -17.47 13.56 -4.52
CA PHE A 37 -16.56 12.48 -4.17
C PHE A 37 -16.95 11.79 -2.87
N ALA A 38 -16.48 10.56 -2.69
CA ALA A 38 -16.60 9.81 -1.46
C ALA A 38 -15.32 9.94 -0.64
N ARG A 39 -15.38 10.52 0.56
CA ARG A 39 -14.27 10.61 1.50
C ARG A 39 -14.19 9.34 2.33
N ARG A 40 -13.05 8.67 2.34
CA ARG A 40 -12.80 7.50 3.16
C ARG A 40 -12.78 7.87 4.64
N LEU A 41 -13.61 7.22 5.44
CA LEU A 41 -13.61 7.28 6.90
C LEU A 41 -12.81 6.13 7.49
N SER A 42 -13.00 4.93 6.93
CA SER A 42 -12.26 3.72 7.34
C SER A 42 -11.99 2.83 6.13
N LEU A 43 -10.92 2.04 6.22
CA LEU A 43 -10.61 0.97 5.27
C LEU A 43 -9.71 -0.03 5.99
N THR A 44 -10.13 -1.29 6.02
CA THR A 44 -9.40 -2.40 6.63
C THR A 44 -9.58 -3.66 5.80
N GLY A 45 -8.67 -4.61 5.94
CA GLY A 45 -8.73 -5.91 5.28
C GLY A 45 -7.58 -6.17 4.34
N ALA A 46 -7.55 -7.35 3.79
CA ALA A 46 -6.60 -7.83 2.81
C ALA A 46 -7.22 -8.93 1.94
N PHE A 47 -6.65 -9.18 0.78
CA PHE A 47 -6.91 -10.36 -0.02
C PHE A 47 -5.79 -11.37 0.23
N THR A 48 -6.11 -12.48 0.86
CA THR A 48 -5.16 -13.51 1.27
C THR A 48 -5.31 -14.73 0.39
N PHE A 49 -4.22 -15.17 -0.24
CA PHE A 49 -4.19 -16.39 -1.05
C PHE A 49 -4.55 -17.61 -0.19
N GLY A 50 -5.32 -18.51 -0.74
CA GLY A 50 -5.82 -19.68 -0.01
C GLY A 50 -6.96 -19.40 0.98
N GLN A 51 -7.43 -18.14 1.06
CA GLN A 51 -8.48 -17.72 2.01
C GLN A 51 -9.56 -16.85 1.34
N ALA A 52 -9.87 -17.07 0.08
CA ALA A 52 -10.78 -16.20 -0.68
C ALA A 52 -12.15 -16.02 -0.02
N ALA A 53 -12.67 -17.06 0.65
CA ALA A 53 -13.99 -17.00 1.30
C ALA A 53 -14.04 -16.07 2.52
N SER A 54 -12.92 -15.81 3.18
CA SER A 54 -12.79 -14.95 4.37
C SER A 54 -12.08 -13.63 4.11
N SER A 55 -11.48 -13.47 2.94
CA SER A 55 -10.71 -12.28 2.56
C SER A 55 -11.62 -11.19 2.01
N SER A 56 -11.52 -9.99 2.56
CA SER A 56 -12.26 -8.82 2.08
C SER A 56 -11.60 -7.52 2.50
N TYR A 57 -11.90 -6.47 1.75
CA TYR A 57 -11.72 -5.09 2.21
C TYR A 57 -13.07 -4.53 2.66
N SER A 58 -13.12 -4.04 3.88
CA SER A 58 -14.30 -3.39 4.46
C SER A 58 -13.99 -1.95 4.80
N GLY A 59 -14.95 -1.06 4.60
CA GLY A 59 -14.75 0.33 4.91
C GLY A 59 -16.04 1.14 4.96
N SER A 60 -15.85 2.41 5.23
CA SER A 60 -16.90 3.41 5.20
C SER A 60 -16.45 4.69 4.54
N VAL A 61 -17.38 5.36 3.89
CA VAL A 61 -17.19 6.64 3.23
C VAL A 61 -18.30 7.59 3.59
N GLU A 62 -18.05 8.89 3.52
CA GLU A 62 -19.08 9.92 3.52
C GLU A 62 -19.02 10.72 2.22
N PHE A 63 -20.16 11.30 1.81
CA PHE A 63 -20.29 11.92 0.50
C PHE A 63 -20.22 13.44 0.58
N TYR A 64 -19.41 14.00 -0.32
CA TYR A 64 -19.30 15.43 -0.55
C TYR A 64 -19.81 15.77 -1.95
N SER A 65 -20.63 16.81 -2.03
CA SER A 65 -21.11 17.41 -3.27
C SER A 65 -21.51 18.87 -3.04
N GLY A 66 -21.99 19.54 -4.06
CA GLY A 66 -22.58 20.88 -3.93
C GLY A 66 -23.75 20.95 -2.95
N GLU A 67 -24.49 19.84 -2.78
CA GLU A 67 -25.64 19.70 -1.88
C GLU A 67 -25.31 18.92 -0.61
N GLN A 68 -24.03 18.94 -0.19
CA GLN A 68 -23.56 18.22 0.99
C GLN A 68 -23.85 16.70 0.91
N GLY A 69 -23.66 16.10 -0.24
CA GLY A 69 -23.86 14.66 -0.48
C GLY A 69 -25.31 14.20 -0.60
N ARG A 70 -26.32 15.09 -0.36
CA ARG A 70 -27.74 14.72 -0.37
C ARG A 70 -28.29 14.42 -1.76
N ASP A 71 -27.61 14.87 -2.79
CA ASP A 71 -27.89 14.63 -4.21
C ASP A 71 -27.20 13.41 -4.78
N VAL A 72 -26.46 12.65 -3.98
CA VAL A 72 -25.84 11.36 -4.38
C VAL A 72 -26.93 10.31 -4.53
N ALA A 73 -27.01 9.70 -5.70
CA ALA A 73 -27.95 8.63 -6.04
C ALA A 73 -27.38 7.25 -5.72
N SER A 74 -26.10 7.02 -6.03
CA SER A 74 -25.43 5.74 -5.78
C SER A 74 -23.92 5.89 -5.63
N TYR A 75 -23.32 4.86 -5.05
CA TYR A 75 -21.87 4.64 -4.98
C TYR A 75 -21.58 3.26 -5.56
N ASP A 76 -21.00 3.26 -6.74
CA ASP A 76 -20.88 2.08 -7.59
C ASP A 76 -19.41 1.66 -7.73
N TRP A 77 -19.17 0.35 -7.70
CA TRP A 77 -17.84 -0.23 -7.83
C TRP A 77 -17.75 -1.15 -9.04
N THR A 78 -16.63 -1.04 -9.75
CA THR A 78 -16.20 -2.03 -10.73
C THR A 78 -14.93 -2.71 -10.22
N VAL A 79 -14.63 -3.91 -10.72
CA VAL A 79 -13.41 -4.66 -10.43
C VAL A 79 -12.75 -5.12 -11.72
N GLU A 80 -11.43 -4.96 -11.80
CA GLU A 80 -10.56 -5.52 -12.83
C GLU A 80 -9.46 -6.35 -12.17
N TYR A 81 -8.85 -7.25 -12.93
CA TYR A 81 -7.79 -8.12 -12.42
C TYR A 81 -6.59 -8.09 -13.36
N THR A 82 -5.40 -8.14 -12.76
CA THR A 82 -4.11 -8.28 -13.44
C THR A 82 -3.31 -9.36 -12.72
N GLY A 83 -2.91 -10.40 -13.41
CA GLY A 83 -2.17 -11.49 -12.79
C GLY A 83 -1.95 -12.71 -13.71
N VAL A 84 -1.60 -13.83 -13.10
CA VAL A 84 -1.17 -15.05 -13.80
C VAL A 84 -2.24 -15.67 -14.71
N ALA A 85 -3.53 -15.50 -14.37
CA ALA A 85 -4.64 -15.97 -15.22
C ALA A 85 -4.85 -15.11 -16.49
N GLY A 86 -4.01 -14.10 -16.69
CA GLY A 86 -4.16 -13.06 -17.71
C GLY A 86 -5.19 -12.01 -17.32
N ASP A 87 -4.99 -10.80 -17.80
CA ASP A 87 -5.79 -9.63 -17.42
C ASP A 87 -7.29 -9.83 -17.69
N ARG A 88 -8.12 -9.33 -16.78
CA ARG A 88 -9.57 -9.27 -16.93
C ARG A 88 -10.01 -7.81 -16.89
N ALA A 89 -10.76 -7.40 -17.91
CA ALA A 89 -11.33 -6.06 -18.01
C ALA A 89 -12.31 -5.80 -16.86
N ALA A 90 -12.50 -4.51 -16.55
CA ALA A 90 -13.40 -4.07 -15.49
C ALA A 90 -14.84 -4.53 -15.73
N VAL A 91 -15.44 -5.11 -14.70
CA VAL A 91 -16.86 -5.50 -14.66
C VAL A 91 -17.56 -4.81 -13.48
N ASN A 92 -18.88 -4.68 -13.55
CA ASN A 92 -19.66 -4.18 -12.42
C ASN A 92 -19.53 -5.15 -11.23
N PHE A 93 -19.36 -4.59 -10.04
CA PHE A 93 -19.10 -5.40 -8.84
C PHE A 93 -20.12 -5.16 -7.74
N LEU A 94 -20.22 -3.92 -7.26
CA LEU A 94 -21.10 -3.56 -6.15
C LEU A 94 -21.77 -2.23 -6.45
N SER A 95 -23.07 -2.12 -6.15
CA SER A 95 -23.82 -0.85 -6.22
C SER A 95 -24.51 -0.60 -4.89
N ILE A 96 -24.27 0.57 -4.31
CA ILE A 96 -24.89 1.02 -3.06
C ILE A 96 -25.79 2.20 -3.36
N PRO A 97 -27.10 2.00 -3.41
CA PRO A 97 -28.06 3.09 -3.68
C PRO A 97 -28.20 4.01 -2.46
N SER A 98 -28.56 5.25 -2.69
CA SER A 98 -28.76 6.25 -1.62
C SER A 98 -29.80 5.84 -0.56
N SER A 99 -30.73 4.96 -0.90
CA SER A 99 -31.69 4.38 0.06
C SER A 99 -31.05 3.52 1.16
N SER A 100 -29.79 3.09 0.95
CA SER A 100 -28.97 2.32 1.91
C SER A 100 -27.98 3.20 2.68
N PHE A 101 -27.94 4.50 2.43
CA PHE A 101 -27.03 5.41 3.13
C PHE A 101 -27.51 5.67 4.55
N GLY A 102 -26.54 5.68 5.46
CA GLY A 102 -26.70 6.23 6.80
C GLY A 102 -26.32 7.71 6.87
N THR A 103 -26.17 8.21 8.08
CA THR A 103 -25.68 9.57 8.34
C THR A 103 -24.48 9.48 9.29
N ASN A 104 -23.40 10.15 8.95
CA ASN A 104 -22.27 10.30 9.85
C ASN A 104 -22.65 11.23 11.01
N SER A 105 -22.54 10.74 12.25
CA SER A 105 -22.92 11.49 13.47
C SER A 105 -22.09 12.77 13.68
N ASP A 106 -20.85 12.77 13.21
CA ASP A 106 -19.91 13.88 13.45
C ASP A 106 -20.07 15.02 12.46
N THR A 107 -20.40 14.71 11.20
CA THR A 107 -20.48 15.68 10.12
C THR A 107 -21.92 15.95 9.64
N GLY A 108 -22.86 15.05 9.94
CA GLY A 108 -24.22 15.08 9.43
C GLY A 108 -24.35 14.74 7.95
N LEU A 109 -23.26 14.32 7.29
CA LEU A 109 -23.24 13.97 5.88
C LEU A 109 -23.76 12.55 5.64
N PRO A 110 -24.36 12.27 4.45
CA PRO A 110 -24.67 10.92 4.05
C PRO A 110 -23.41 10.06 4.02
N MET A 111 -23.52 8.81 4.49
CA MET A 111 -22.43 7.85 4.51
C MET A 111 -22.86 6.47 4.04
N ALA A 112 -21.91 5.69 3.51
CA ALA A 112 -22.11 4.29 3.16
C ALA A 112 -21.01 3.43 3.76
N THR A 113 -21.36 2.18 4.06
CA THR A 113 -20.41 1.11 4.35
C THR A 113 -20.34 0.16 3.18
N PHE A 114 -19.19 -0.45 2.96
CA PHE A 114 -18.99 -1.41 1.88
C PHE A 114 -18.15 -2.59 2.37
N ASN A 115 -18.32 -3.72 1.68
CA ASN A 115 -17.47 -4.88 1.78
C ASN A 115 -17.15 -5.37 0.36
N LEU A 116 -15.87 -5.49 0.06
CA LEU A 116 -15.36 -5.99 -1.22
C LEU A 116 -14.74 -7.36 -0.95
N GLY A 117 -15.54 -8.43 -1.10
CA GLY A 117 -15.14 -9.80 -0.89
C GLY A 117 -14.27 -10.32 -2.03
N MET A 118 -13.18 -11.04 -1.69
CA MET A 118 -12.31 -11.64 -2.70
C MET A 118 -13.04 -12.70 -3.53
N ASN A 119 -13.82 -13.56 -2.88
CA ASN A 119 -14.59 -14.59 -3.55
C ASN A 119 -15.65 -14.01 -4.50
N ASP A 120 -16.27 -12.88 -4.10
CA ASP A 120 -17.23 -12.17 -4.95
C ASP A 120 -16.54 -11.54 -6.17
N ALA A 121 -15.33 -10.99 -5.98
CA ALA A 121 -14.52 -10.43 -7.06
C ALA A 121 -14.08 -11.50 -8.06
N LEU A 122 -13.60 -12.65 -7.58
CA LEU A 122 -13.28 -13.80 -8.41
C LEU A 122 -14.50 -14.24 -9.24
N SER A 123 -15.65 -14.39 -8.59
CA SER A 123 -16.90 -14.80 -9.25
C SER A 123 -17.32 -13.80 -10.33
N ALA A 124 -17.25 -12.51 -10.06
CA ALA A 124 -17.60 -11.45 -11.00
C ALA A 124 -16.69 -11.46 -12.25
N LEU A 125 -15.42 -11.83 -12.08
CA LEU A 125 -14.42 -11.88 -13.15
C LEU A 125 -14.36 -13.24 -13.87
N GLY A 126 -15.18 -14.21 -13.44
CA GLY A 126 -15.17 -15.58 -13.96
C GLY A 126 -13.89 -16.35 -13.63
N LEU A 127 -13.30 -16.04 -12.47
CA LEU A 127 -12.12 -16.69 -11.92
C LEU A 127 -12.47 -17.54 -10.69
N THR A 128 -11.57 -18.43 -10.35
CA THR A 128 -11.58 -19.22 -9.12
C THR A 128 -10.30 -18.98 -8.34
N GLU A 129 -10.24 -19.39 -7.09
CA GLU A 129 -9.03 -19.23 -6.26
C GLU A 129 -7.81 -19.96 -6.86
N SER A 130 -8.01 -21.04 -7.62
CA SER A 130 -6.94 -21.76 -8.30
C SER A 130 -6.38 -21.03 -9.53
N ASP A 131 -7.05 -19.99 -10.01
CA ASP A 131 -6.62 -19.20 -11.17
C ASP A 131 -5.70 -18.03 -10.78
N ILE A 132 -5.52 -17.79 -9.48
CA ILE A 132 -4.75 -16.67 -8.97
C ILE A 132 -3.57 -17.14 -8.13
N THR A 133 -2.62 -16.22 -7.90
CA THR A 133 -1.49 -16.45 -7.00
C THR A 133 -1.19 -15.18 -6.19
N GLY A 134 -0.31 -15.29 -5.23
CA GLY A 134 0.19 -14.12 -4.52
C GLY A 134 0.94 -13.17 -5.42
N GLY A 135 0.77 -11.87 -5.16
CA GLY A 135 1.24 -10.80 -6.01
C GLY A 135 0.25 -10.38 -7.11
N ASP A 136 -0.78 -11.18 -7.40
CA ASP A 136 -1.84 -10.77 -8.30
C ASP A 136 -2.61 -9.58 -7.72
N ARG A 137 -3.20 -8.77 -8.60
CA ARG A 137 -3.87 -7.53 -8.20
C ARG A 137 -5.30 -7.47 -8.70
N PHE A 138 -6.20 -7.19 -7.77
CA PHE A 138 -7.56 -6.72 -8.06
C PHE A 138 -7.59 -5.20 -7.93
N ARG A 139 -8.10 -4.52 -8.94
CA ARG A 139 -8.28 -3.07 -8.88
C ARG A 139 -9.76 -2.75 -8.86
N PHE A 140 -10.19 -2.12 -7.79
CA PHE A 140 -11.54 -1.62 -7.61
C PHE A 140 -11.59 -0.14 -7.94
N ARG A 141 -12.55 0.25 -8.81
CA ARG A 141 -12.81 1.65 -9.15
C ARG A 141 -14.19 2.04 -8.62
N ALA A 142 -14.23 3.10 -7.85
CA ALA A 142 -15.46 3.62 -7.29
C ALA A 142 -15.94 4.85 -8.03
N THR A 143 -17.24 4.97 -8.21
CA THR A 143 -17.92 6.08 -8.89
C THR A 143 -19.06 6.57 -8.02
N VAL A 144 -19.11 7.88 -7.77
CA VAL A 144 -20.24 8.57 -7.14
C VAL A 144 -21.16 9.07 -8.25
N THR A 145 -22.41 8.65 -8.27
CA THR A 145 -23.41 9.10 -9.23
C THR A 145 -24.43 10.01 -8.55
N LEU A 146 -24.71 11.18 -9.13
CA LEU A 146 -25.67 12.13 -8.62
C LEU A 146 -27.08 11.88 -9.19
N ASN A 147 -28.12 12.42 -8.54
CA ASN A 147 -29.52 12.34 -8.98
C ASN A 147 -29.75 12.94 -10.38
N ASN A 148 -28.90 13.85 -10.84
CA ASN A 148 -28.94 14.41 -12.19
C ASN A 148 -28.25 13.55 -13.26
N GLY A 149 -27.74 12.35 -12.88
CA GLY A 149 -27.06 11.41 -13.75
C GLY A 149 -25.58 11.68 -14.00
N LYS A 150 -25.01 12.76 -13.44
CA LYS A 150 -23.56 13.00 -13.51
C LYS A 150 -22.82 12.04 -12.59
N SER A 151 -21.66 11.57 -13.05
CA SER A 151 -20.85 10.58 -12.32
C SER A 151 -19.41 11.05 -12.17
N TYR A 152 -18.83 10.80 -11.00
CA TYR A 152 -17.48 11.20 -10.63
C TYR A 152 -16.70 9.99 -10.10
N GLY A 153 -15.58 9.69 -10.73
CA GLY A 153 -14.70 8.57 -10.40
C GLY A 153 -13.25 8.91 -10.69
N ALA A 154 -12.38 7.89 -10.77
CA ALA A 154 -10.95 8.06 -10.95
C ALA A 154 -10.57 8.82 -12.23
N ASP A 155 -11.38 8.69 -13.31
CA ASP A 155 -11.03 9.21 -14.63
C ASP A 155 -11.42 10.69 -14.81
N ASN A 156 -12.30 11.23 -13.99
CA ASN A 156 -12.80 12.60 -14.11
C ASN A 156 -12.79 13.40 -12.78
N THR A 157 -12.20 12.84 -11.72
CA THR A 157 -11.96 13.58 -10.48
C THR A 157 -10.55 14.20 -10.55
N GLY A 158 -10.44 15.49 -10.24
CA GLY A 158 -9.17 16.21 -10.30
C GLY A 158 -8.11 15.56 -9.41
N THR A 159 -6.86 15.50 -9.91
CA THR A 159 -5.73 14.90 -9.20
C THR A 159 -5.51 15.48 -7.80
N ASN A 160 -5.79 16.78 -7.62
CA ASN A 160 -5.70 17.44 -6.31
C ASN A 160 -6.68 16.85 -5.26
N VAL A 161 -7.78 16.26 -5.69
CA VAL A 161 -8.75 15.59 -4.80
C VAL A 161 -8.32 14.14 -4.58
N VAL A 162 -7.96 13.43 -5.65
CA VAL A 162 -7.64 12.00 -5.60
C VAL A 162 -6.35 11.72 -4.82
N SER A 163 -5.30 12.54 -5.04
CA SER A 163 -3.98 12.34 -4.43
C SER A 163 -3.79 13.03 -3.07
N SER A 164 -4.77 13.83 -2.63
CA SER A 164 -4.66 14.56 -1.37
C SER A 164 -5.11 13.71 -0.18
N SER A 165 -4.23 13.56 0.81
CA SER A 165 -4.57 12.94 2.10
C SER A 165 -5.67 13.70 2.85
N THR A 166 -5.79 15.02 2.63
CA THR A 166 -6.83 15.86 3.25
C THR A 166 -8.23 15.51 2.77
N PHE A 167 -8.39 15.26 1.46
CA PHE A 167 -9.68 14.84 0.90
C PHE A 167 -9.93 13.35 1.11
N ALA A 168 -8.88 12.53 1.19
CA ALA A 168 -8.96 11.09 1.35
C ALA A 168 -10.00 10.44 0.41
N ALA A 169 -10.10 10.96 -0.83
CA ALA A 169 -11.09 10.49 -1.80
C ALA A 169 -10.86 9.03 -2.15
N LEU A 170 -11.89 8.20 -2.01
CA LEU A 170 -11.82 6.77 -2.33
C LEU A 170 -12.47 6.52 -3.69
N VAL A 171 -11.69 6.68 -4.74
CA VAL A 171 -12.07 6.41 -6.14
C VAL A 171 -11.35 5.21 -6.73
N LEU A 172 -10.30 4.74 -6.04
CA LEU A 172 -9.46 3.62 -6.47
C LEU A 172 -8.95 2.86 -5.25
N LEU A 173 -8.99 1.54 -5.32
CA LEU A 173 -8.40 0.63 -4.35
C LEU A 173 -7.69 -0.50 -5.09
N ASP A 174 -6.38 -0.60 -4.93
CA ASP A 174 -5.60 -1.75 -5.38
C ASP A 174 -5.52 -2.77 -4.23
N ALA A 175 -6.11 -3.93 -4.44
CA ALA A 175 -6.08 -5.05 -3.53
C ALA A 175 -5.11 -6.10 -4.10
N ASN A 176 -3.89 -6.09 -3.60
CA ASN A 176 -2.92 -7.13 -3.94
C ASN A 176 -3.24 -8.40 -3.17
N VAL A 177 -3.07 -9.55 -3.83
CA VAL A 177 -3.19 -10.86 -3.18
C VAL A 177 -1.93 -11.10 -2.37
N VAL A 178 -2.07 -11.13 -1.06
CA VAL A 178 -0.97 -11.43 -0.13
C VAL A 178 -1.03 -12.89 0.29
N CYS A 179 0.10 -13.46 0.63
CA CYS A 179 0.16 -14.78 1.26
C CYS A 179 0.47 -14.61 2.73
N VAL A 180 -0.22 -15.35 3.56
CA VAL A 180 0.11 -15.44 4.99
C VAL A 180 1.03 -16.62 5.16
N SER A 181 2.30 -16.38 5.44
CA SER A 181 3.22 -17.39 5.94
C SER A 181 3.38 -17.17 7.45
N ASP A 182 3.31 -18.23 8.22
CA ASP A 182 3.63 -18.18 9.64
C ASP A 182 5.16 -18.27 9.82
N LEU A 183 5.83 -17.14 9.69
CA LEU A 183 7.28 -17.05 9.87
C LEU A 183 7.66 -16.51 11.26
N GLY A 184 6.70 -16.04 12.03
CA GLY A 184 6.90 -15.45 13.36
C GLY A 184 7.44 -16.43 14.40
N GLY A 185 8.09 -15.90 15.42
CA GLY A 185 8.57 -16.63 16.58
C GLY A 185 10.07 -16.51 16.82
N THR A 186 10.54 -17.20 17.87
CA THR A 186 11.96 -17.22 18.22
C THR A 186 12.74 -18.13 17.26
N ILE A 187 13.80 -17.59 16.70
CA ILE A 187 14.67 -18.27 15.74
C ILE A 187 16.08 -18.38 16.33
N ASN A 188 16.64 -19.57 16.27
CA ASN A 188 18.06 -19.80 16.53
C ASN A 188 18.83 -19.75 15.22
N TYR A 189 19.95 -19.07 15.20
CA TYR A 189 20.77 -19.01 14.00
C TYR A 189 22.17 -19.55 14.20
N SER A 190 22.77 -20.06 13.12
CA SER A 190 24.18 -20.36 12.99
C SER A 190 24.69 -19.74 11.69
N ASN A 191 25.59 -18.77 11.77
CA ASN A 191 26.19 -18.10 10.62
C ASN A 191 27.63 -18.57 10.44
N ALA A 192 27.93 -19.13 9.29
CA ALA A 192 29.20 -19.74 8.95
C ALA A 192 29.76 -19.20 7.63
N ASN A 193 30.95 -19.60 7.25
CA ASN A 193 31.59 -19.22 5.98
C ASN A 193 31.66 -17.69 5.77
N MET A 194 31.75 -16.95 6.87
CA MET A 194 31.76 -15.49 6.83
C MET A 194 33.05 -14.94 6.25
N ALA A 195 32.93 -13.93 5.40
CA ALA A 195 34.06 -13.19 4.85
C ALA A 195 33.73 -11.71 4.74
N ARG A 196 34.72 -10.85 5.06
CA ARG A 196 34.60 -9.40 4.89
C ARG A 196 34.54 -9.01 3.43
N GLY A 197 33.75 -8.03 3.10
CA GLY A 197 33.80 -7.34 1.83
C GLY A 197 34.97 -6.37 1.73
N THR A 198 35.16 -5.80 0.55
CA THR A 198 36.22 -4.81 0.26
C THR A 198 35.67 -3.48 -0.25
N GLY A 199 34.33 -3.30 -0.16
CA GLY A 199 33.65 -2.11 -0.65
C GLY A 199 33.40 -2.05 -2.16
N SER A 200 33.85 -3.04 -2.89
CA SER A 200 33.65 -3.18 -4.36
C SER A 200 33.14 -4.57 -4.75
N GLY A 201 32.48 -5.26 -3.83
CA GLY A 201 31.99 -6.63 -4.02
C GLY A 201 33.08 -7.71 -4.01
N GLY A 202 34.35 -7.33 -3.76
CA GLY A 202 35.47 -8.27 -3.67
C GLY A 202 35.45 -9.09 -2.39
N LEU A 203 36.19 -10.23 -2.40
CA LEU A 203 36.40 -11.06 -1.23
C LEU A 203 37.54 -10.49 -0.37
N GLY A 204 37.26 -10.22 0.89
CA GLY A 204 38.22 -9.92 1.93
C GLY A 204 38.58 -11.17 2.73
N ALA A 205 39.13 -10.97 3.95
CA ALA A 205 39.56 -12.04 4.83
C ALA A 205 38.35 -12.81 5.41
N ALA A 206 38.51 -14.11 5.58
CA ALA A 206 37.54 -14.92 6.33
C ALA A 206 37.48 -14.47 7.81
N CYS A 207 36.30 -14.56 8.41
CA CYS A 207 35.99 -14.06 9.75
C CYS A 207 36.10 -15.12 10.86
N GLY A 208 36.71 -16.25 10.64
CA GLY A 208 36.89 -17.25 11.68
C GLY A 208 35.75 -18.25 11.83
N ALA A 209 35.48 -18.68 13.08
CA ALA A 209 34.51 -19.74 13.36
C ALA A 209 33.04 -19.28 13.16
N ALA A 210 32.15 -20.27 13.03
CA ALA A 210 30.71 -19.99 12.99
C ALA A 210 30.23 -19.29 14.26
N ILE A 211 29.25 -18.39 14.10
CA ILE A 211 28.62 -17.65 15.19
C ILE A 211 27.20 -18.19 15.37
N THR A 212 26.77 -18.32 16.61
CA THR A 212 25.41 -18.73 16.94
C THR A 212 24.72 -17.70 17.82
N GLY A 213 23.42 -17.57 17.69
CA GLY A 213 22.61 -16.68 18.51
C GLY A 213 21.12 -16.94 18.30
N SER A 214 20.30 -16.03 18.78
CA SER A 214 18.86 -16.07 18.59
C SER A 214 18.27 -14.68 18.44
N PHE A 215 17.15 -14.58 17.73
CA PHE A 215 16.33 -13.38 17.58
C PHE A 215 14.87 -13.79 17.41
N ASP A 216 13.97 -12.83 17.56
CA ASP A 216 12.55 -13.06 17.26
C ASP A 216 12.20 -12.47 15.88
N ILE A 217 11.44 -13.21 15.11
CA ILE A 217 10.73 -12.71 13.93
C ILE A 217 9.36 -12.27 14.38
N VAL A 218 9.07 -10.97 14.27
CA VAL A 218 7.79 -10.37 14.63
C VAL A 218 7.00 -10.10 13.37
N ASP A 219 5.78 -10.61 13.30
CA ASP A 219 4.86 -10.34 12.19
C ASP A 219 4.28 -8.92 12.32
N ASP A 220 4.59 -8.06 11.35
CA ASP A 220 4.08 -6.68 11.26
C ASP A 220 2.80 -6.60 10.41
N GLY A 221 2.36 -7.72 9.83
CA GLY A 221 1.25 -7.80 8.88
C GLY A 221 1.68 -7.59 7.43
N ASP A 222 0.78 -7.97 6.52
CA ASP A 222 0.94 -7.80 5.07
C ASP A 222 2.24 -8.43 4.51
N GLY A 223 2.70 -9.53 5.10
CA GLY A 223 3.93 -10.22 4.69
C GLY A 223 5.21 -9.50 5.08
N ASN A 224 5.15 -8.55 6.00
CA ASN A 224 6.31 -7.88 6.57
C ASN A 224 6.65 -8.45 7.94
N TYR A 225 7.92 -8.64 8.18
CA TYR A 225 8.45 -9.17 9.43
C TYR A 225 9.65 -8.37 9.90
N THR A 226 9.68 -8.04 11.20
CA THR A 226 10.81 -7.36 11.84
C THR A 226 11.63 -8.35 12.63
N PHE A 227 12.95 -8.23 12.55
CA PHE A 227 13.88 -8.96 13.43
C PHE A 227 14.03 -8.20 14.74
N SER A 228 13.77 -8.87 15.86
CA SER A 228 13.90 -8.31 17.20
C SER A 228 14.73 -9.24 18.07
N ALA A 229 15.92 -8.80 18.46
CA ALA A 229 16.76 -9.56 19.34
C ALA A 229 16.55 -9.13 20.81
N PRO A 230 16.58 -10.07 21.76
CA PRO A 230 16.49 -9.76 23.19
C PRO A 230 17.55 -8.77 23.69
N ASN A 231 18.67 -8.67 22.98
CA ASN A 231 19.80 -7.78 23.28
C ASN A 231 19.80 -6.48 22.47
N GLY A 232 18.74 -6.18 21.71
CA GLY A 232 18.63 -4.98 20.88
C GLY A 232 19.41 -5.03 19.55
N ASN A 233 20.08 -6.13 19.24
CA ASN A 233 20.81 -6.30 17.99
C ASN A 233 19.92 -6.93 16.93
N ASN A 234 19.21 -6.09 16.19
CA ASN A 234 18.47 -6.50 14.99
C ASN A 234 19.47 -6.66 13.84
N ASP A 235 20.18 -7.76 13.82
CA ASP A 235 21.34 -7.92 12.96
C ASP A 235 21.06 -8.81 11.76
N GLN A 236 20.89 -8.20 10.59
CA GLN A 236 20.76 -8.91 9.31
C GLN A 236 22.05 -9.61 8.88
N SER A 237 23.19 -9.26 9.47
CA SER A 237 24.47 -9.94 9.28
C SER A 237 24.65 -11.16 10.20
N PHE A 238 23.64 -11.47 11.02
CA PHE A 238 23.60 -12.61 11.92
C PHE A 238 24.88 -12.71 12.78
N GLY A 239 25.25 -11.60 13.47
CA GLY A 239 26.40 -11.49 14.37
C GLY A 239 27.73 -11.23 13.68
N MET A 240 27.81 -11.11 12.38
CA MET A 240 29.06 -10.88 11.67
C MET A 240 29.67 -9.53 11.99
N PHE A 241 28.90 -8.44 12.11
CA PHE A 241 29.45 -7.12 12.42
C PHE A 241 30.19 -7.08 13.73
N ASP A 242 29.63 -7.62 14.80
CA ASP A 242 30.29 -7.70 16.09
C ASP A 242 31.56 -8.58 16.01
N SER A 243 31.44 -9.76 15.45
CA SER A 243 32.53 -10.73 15.41
C SER A 243 33.66 -10.37 14.46
N CYS A 244 33.35 -9.85 13.26
CA CYS A 244 34.33 -9.63 12.20
C CYS A 244 34.89 -8.23 12.17
N TRP A 245 34.06 -7.24 12.51
CA TRP A 245 34.40 -5.83 12.46
C TRP A 245 34.57 -5.19 13.84
N SER A 246 34.21 -5.92 14.94
CA SER A 246 34.10 -5.37 16.30
C SER A 246 33.21 -4.10 16.30
N ASP A 247 32.09 -4.18 15.61
CA ASP A 247 31.19 -3.08 15.36
C ASP A 247 29.75 -3.54 15.54
N ASP A 248 28.84 -2.58 15.79
CA ASP A 248 27.41 -2.79 15.93
C ASP A 248 26.75 -2.43 14.58
N PRO A 249 25.91 -3.29 13.99
CA PRO A 249 25.17 -2.97 12.77
C PRO A 249 24.19 -1.79 12.93
N GLY A 250 24.02 -1.30 14.15
CA GLY A 250 23.11 -0.22 14.51
C GLY A 250 21.68 -0.69 14.73
N THR A 251 20.81 0.24 15.08
CA THR A 251 19.37 0.02 15.22
C THR A 251 18.66 0.49 13.97
N GLY A 252 17.73 -0.29 13.45
CA GLY A 252 16.95 0.07 12.27
C GLY A 252 15.73 -0.83 12.10
N ASP A 253 14.87 -0.47 11.17
CA ASP A 253 13.71 -1.26 10.79
C ASP A 253 14.16 -2.36 9.82
N ARG A 254 14.65 -3.46 10.39
CA ARG A 254 15.25 -4.58 9.69
C ARG A 254 14.45 -5.84 9.86
N GLY A 255 14.39 -6.60 8.80
CA GLY A 255 13.62 -7.81 8.79
C GLY A 255 13.62 -8.47 7.43
N MET A 256 12.48 -9.05 7.10
CA MET A 256 12.24 -9.66 5.81
C MET A 256 10.83 -9.36 5.33
N THR A 257 10.64 -9.53 4.04
CA THR A 257 9.32 -9.63 3.41
C THR A 257 9.09 -11.07 2.99
N ASP A 258 7.83 -11.49 3.00
CA ASP A 258 7.38 -12.73 2.39
C ASP A 258 6.19 -12.44 1.47
N VAL A 259 6.35 -12.78 0.23
CA VAL A 259 5.27 -12.74 -0.77
C VAL A 259 5.07 -14.16 -1.29
N CYS A 260 4.17 -14.90 -0.65
CA CYS A 260 3.83 -16.28 -1.01
C CYS A 260 5.04 -17.21 -1.08
N GLY A 261 5.84 -17.19 -0.05
CA GLY A 261 7.05 -17.99 0.06
C GLY A 261 8.29 -17.37 -0.58
N LEU A 262 8.15 -16.30 -1.37
CA LEU A 262 9.29 -15.53 -1.82
C LEU A 262 9.76 -14.61 -0.68
N VAL A 263 10.84 -15.00 -0.03
CA VAL A 263 11.43 -14.21 1.05
C VAL A 263 12.56 -13.33 0.52
N ASP A 264 12.56 -12.09 0.99
CA ASP A 264 13.61 -11.12 0.68
C ASP A 264 13.92 -10.27 1.90
N ASN A 265 15.09 -9.67 1.91
CA ASN A 265 15.51 -8.78 2.98
C ASN A 265 14.73 -7.47 2.97
N ARG A 266 14.48 -6.91 4.17
CA ARG A 266 13.88 -5.59 4.37
C ARG A 266 14.78 -4.69 5.21
N GLY A 267 14.96 -3.46 4.74
CA GLY A 267 15.79 -2.45 5.43
C GLY A 267 17.27 -2.52 5.06
N THR A 268 18.04 -1.66 5.71
CA THR A 268 19.48 -1.51 5.52
C THR A 268 20.19 -1.48 6.87
N ASP A 269 21.49 -1.71 6.90
CA ASP A 269 22.30 -1.47 8.09
C ASP A 269 22.55 0.04 8.32
N LYS A 270 23.33 0.38 9.35
CA LYS A 270 23.66 1.78 9.69
C LYS A 270 24.49 2.51 8.62
N TYR A 271 25.09 1.79 7.70
CA TYR A 271 25.88 2.33 6.60
C TYR A 271 25.05 2.52 5.33
N GLY A 272 23.81 2.00 5.32
CA GLY A 272 22.88 2.04 4.21
C GLY A 272 23.02 0.86 3.25
N ASP A 273 23.77 -0.18 3.62
CA ASP A 273 23.95 -1.37 2.81
C ASP A 273 22.71 -2.27 2.85
N THR A 274 22.24 -2.69 1.67
CA THR A 274 21.17 -3.67 1.49
C THR A 274 21.76 -5.08 1.54
N TYR A 275 20.95 -6.04 2.04
CA TYR A 275 21.31 -7.44 2.09
C TYR A 275 20.54 -8.23 1.04
N TYR A 276 21.20 -9.20 0.43
CA TYR A 276 20.64 -10.09 -0.59
C TYR A 276 20.76 -11.52 -0.11
N TRP A 277 19.68 -12.27 -0.20
CA TRP A 277 19.60 -13.66 0.19
C TRP A 277 19.46 -14.55 -1.04
N THR A 278 20.22 -15.63 -1.08
CA THR A 278 20.27 -16.55 -2.22
C THR A 278 20.37 -18.00 -1.77
N ALA A 279 20.12 -18.91 -2.67
CA ALA A 279 20.34 -20.36 -2.49
C ALA A 279 19.62 -20.96 -1.27
N LEU A 280 18.37 -20.50 -0.98
CA LEU A 280 17.61 -21.02 0.15
C LEU A 280 17.35 -22.52 -0.01
N SER A 281 17.56 -23.26 1.05
CA SER A 281 17.32 -24.70 1.14
C SER A 281 16.70 -25.06 2.49
N GLY A 282 16.10 -26.25 2.59
CA GLY A 282 15.49 -26.73 3.83
C GLY A 282 14.04 -26.27 4.06
N ALA A 283 13.39 -25.59 3.10
CA ALA A 283 11.96 -25.30 3.17
C ALA A 283 11.15 -26.58 3.48
N GLY A 284 10.09 -26.44 4.28
CA GLY A 284 9.31 -27.59 4.76
C GLY A 284 9.96 -28.39 5.91
N THR A 285 11.08 -27.94 6.46
CA THR A 285 11.75 -28.55 7.61
C THR A 285 11.91 -27.54 8.76
N PRO A 286 12.32 -27.94 9.98
CA PRO A 286 12.54 -27.01 11.09
C PRO A 286 13.65 -25.99 10.87
N SER A 287 14.56 -26.24 9.88
CA SER A 287 15.71 -25.38 9.61
C SER A 287 15.80 -25.05 8.12
N ILE A 288 16.01 -23.77 7.82
CA ILE A 288 16.38 -23.30 6.48
C ILE A 288 17.81 -22.79 6.47
N THR A 289 18.47 -22.91 5.34
CA THR A 289 19.83 -22.38 5.13
C THR A 289 19.86 -21.57 3.85
N PHE A 290 20.50 -20.41 3.88
CA PHE A 290 20.71 -19.56 2.72
C PHE A 290 22.04 -18.80 2.81
N ASP A 291 22.55 -18.39 1.65
CA ASP A 291 23.69 -17.51 1.55
C ASP A 291 23.21 -16.06 1.58
N TRP A 292 23.98 -15.18 2.21
CA TRP A 292 23.70 -13.76 2.24
C TRP A 292 24.94 -12.93 1.86
N ILE A 293 24.72 -11.78 1.23
CA ILE A 293 25.72 -10.79 0.87
C ILE A 293 25.12 -9.39 1.02
N ASN A 294 25.93 -8.40 1.44
CA ASN A 294 25.52 -7.00 1.43
C ASN A 294 26.20 -6.19 0.32
N ASP A 295 25.81 -4.93 0.15
CA ASP A 295 26.37 -4.04 -0.87
C ASP A 295 27.87 -3.79 -0.72
N TRP A 296 28.40 -3.83 0.52
CA TRP A 296 29.84 -3.75 0.79
C TRP A 296 30.59 -5.00 0.34
N GLY A 297 29.91 -6.14 0.24
CA GLY A 297 30.45 -7.44 -0.13
C GLY A 297 30.73 -8.34 1.07
N ASP A 298 30.33 -7.95 2.30
CA ASP A 298 30.28 -8.86 3.44
C ASP A 298 29.32 -9.99 3.14
N ARG A 299 29.66 -11.19 3.54
CA ARG A 299 28.87 -12.39 3.22
C ARG A 299 29.00 -13.49 4.26
N GLY A 300 28.07 -14.40 4.22
CA GLY A 300 28.04 -15.60 5.04
C GLY A 300 27.00 -16.60 4.57
N GLN A 301 26.95 -17.73 5.25
CA GLN A 301 25.90 -18.72 5.11
C GLN A 301 25.22 -18.89 6.45
N VAL A 302 23.91 -18.62 6.50
CA VAL A 302 23.14 -18.72 7.74
C VAL A 302 22.18 -19.88 7.69
N THR A 303 22.11 -20.63 8.80
CA THR A 303 21.06 -21.60 9.07
C THR A 303 20.16 -21.02 10.16
N LEU A 304 18.87 -20.91 9.85
CA LEU A 304 17.81 -20.47 10.78
C LEU A 304 17.00 -21.68 11.20
N THR A 305 16.88 -21.89 12.51
CA THR A 305 16.11 -23.00 13.10
C THR A 305 15.00 -22.45 13.96
N ARG A 306 13.76 -22.87 13.72
CA ARG A 306 12.61 -22.46 14.53
C ARG A 306 12.73 -22.95 15.96
N GLY A 307 12.59 -22.04 16.92
CA GLY A 307 12.68 -22.36 18.36
C GLY A 307 11.46 -23.13 18.90
N ASP A 308 10.33 -23.06 18.20
CA ASP A 308 9.07 -23.76 18.52
C ASP A 308 9.06 -25.21 18.01
N GLY A 309 10.06 -25.62 17.22
CA GLY A 309 10.17 -26.96 16.62
C GLY A 309 9.23 -27.20 15.42
N ASN A 310 8.48 -26.20 14.98
CA ASN A 310 7.65 -26.28 13.78
C ASN A 310 8.51 -26.27 12.51
N ASN A 311 7.94 -26.71 11.41
CA ASN A 311 8.57 -26.60 10.11
C ASN A 311 8.39 -25.17 9.54
N TRP A 312 9.38 -24.70 8.80
CA TRP A 312 9.21 -23.58 7.87
C TRP A 312 8.23 -23.97 6.78
N PRO A 313 7.48 -23.01 6.19
CA PRO A 313 6.65 -23.28 5.01
C PRO A 313 7.44 -23.95 3.88
N ALA A 314 6.79 -24.88 3.19
CA ALA A 314 7.46 -25.69 2.16
C ALA A 314 7.74 -24.92 0.85
N GLU A 315 7.00 -23.83 0.63
CA GLU A 315 7.09 -22.96 -0.53
C GLU A 315 8.18 -21.87 -0.44
N LEU A 316 8.88 -21.78 0.70
CA LEU A 316 9.91 -20.74 0.89
C LEU A 316 11.02 -20.86 -0.14
N LYS A 317 11.36 -19.72 -0.73
CA LYS A 317 12.43 -19.56 -1.72
C LYS A 317 12.96 -18.13 -1.71
N THR A 318 14.14 -17.93 -2.28
CA THR A 318 14.73 -16.61 -2.56
C THR A 318 14.56 -16.24 -4.03
N SER A 319 14.79 -14.97 -4.38
CA SER A 319 14.56 -14.43 -5.72
C SER A 319 15.42 -15.04 -6.83
N ASP A 320 16.47 -15.79 -6.47
CA ASP A 320 17.36 -16.51 -7.42
C ASP A 320 16.85 -17.93 -7.78
N GLN A 321 15.76 -18.37 -7.20
CA GLN A 321 15.10 -19.67 -7.42
C GLN A 321 13.74 -19.50 -8.11
#